data_a9fa5bc3213d57019427683abdfde19c
#
_entry.id   a9fa5bc3213d57019427683abdfde19c
#
_cell.length_a   1.000
_cell.length_b   1.000
_cell.length_c   1.000
_cell.angle_alpha   90.00
_cell.angle_beta   90.00
_cell.angle_gamma   90.00
#
_symmetry.space_group_name_H-M   'P 1'
#
loop_
_entity.id
_entity.type
_entity.pdbx_description
1 polymer ?
#
loop_
_entity_poly.entity_id
_entity_poly.type
_entity_poly.pdbx_seq_one_letter_code
_entity_poly.pdbx_strand_id
1 'polypeptide(L)'
;VRIIWAGPERWLVVLPNSEDGAAGALAASLRQAGATVVDQSHGRCVIRMRGDMARAVLSKGTAIDLDPVHFAGDDVRLTEAFHAAVILDARDDGAAIDIFVARGFAQGFWGSVTDAAAEYGYQVG
;
A
#
# COMPACT_ATOMS: atom_id res chain seq x y z
N VAL A 1 -14.32 -0.40 -3.11
CA VAL A 1 -13.38 0.17 -4.10
C VAL A 1 -12.57 1.28 -3.45
N ARG A 2 -11.29 1.22 -3.60
CA ARG A 2 -10.38 2.27 -3.15
C ARG A 2 -9.63 2.85 -4.34
N ILE A 3 -9.57 4.16 -4.43
CA ILE A 3 -8.80 4.86 -5.47
C ILE A 3 -7.68 5.60 -4.78
N ILE A 4 -6.44 5.29 -5.17
CA ILE A 4 -5.23 5.80 -4.54
C ILE A 4 -4.46 6.60 -5.60
N TRP A 5 -4.09 7.83 -5.27
CA TRP A 5 -3.20 8.61 -6.11
C TRP A 5 -1.81 7.94 -6.15
N ALA A 6 -1.31 7.70 -7.34
CA ALA A 6 -0.07 6.98 -7.57
C ALA A 6 0.96 7.77 -8.38
N GLY A 7 0.77 9.08 -8.49
CA GLY A 7 1.64 9.97 -9.22
C GLY A 7 0.84 10.89 -10.17
N PRO A 8 1.52 11.80 -10.89
CA PRO A 8 0.85 12.66 -11.85
C PRO A 8 0.06 11.87 -12.89
N GLU A 9 -1.23 12.17 -12.98
CA GLU A 9 -2.16 11.51 -13.91
C GLU A 9 -2.23 9.97 -13.76
N ARG A 10 -1.89 9.46 -12.57
CA ARG A 10 -1.92 8.03 -12.26
C ARG A 10 -2.71 7.76 -11.01
N TRP A 11 -3.55 6.75 -11.09
CA TRP A 11 -4.30 6.24 -9.94
C TRP A 11 -4.23 4.73 -9.91
N LEU A 12 -4.16 4.19 -8.71
CA LEU A 12 -4.29 2.77 -8.47
C LEU A 12 -5.71 2.52 -7.98
N VAL A 13 -6.45 1.71 -8.70
CA VAL A 13 -7.81 1.31 -8.30
C VAL A 13 -7.71 -0.07 -7.67
N VAL A 14 -8.08 -0.14 -6.40
CA VAL A 14 -8.04 -1.38 -5.62
C VAL A 14 -9.47 -1.88 -5.46
N LEU A 15 -9.71 -3.07 -5.96
CA LEU A 15 -10.99 -3.76 -5.82
C LEU A 15 -10.87 -4.80 -4.73
N PRO A 16 -11.92 -5.02 -3.93
CA PRO A 16 -11.94 -6.16 -3.02
C PRO A 16 -11.82 -7.45 -3.83
N ASN A 17 -11.28 -8.47 -3.19
CA ASN A 17 -11.20 -9.80 -3.80
C ASN A 17 -12.64 -10.29 -4.06
N SER A 18 -13.11 -10.13 -5.26
CA SER A 18 -14.52 -10.27 -5.58
C SER A 18 -14.70 -10.86 -6.95
N GLU A 19 -15.89 -11.28 -7.12
CA GLU A 19 -16.56 -11.87 -8.27
C GLU A 19 -15.85 -11.66 -9.62
N ASP A 20 -15.73 -12.74 -10.34
CA ASP A 20 -15.25 -12.77 -11.71
C ASP A 20 -15.95 -11.72 -12.57
N GLY A 21 -15.15 -10.84 -13.18
CA GLY A 21 -15.62 -9.88 -14.16
C GLY A 21 -15.75 -8.44 -13.70
N ALA A 22 -15.81 -8.14 -12.40
CA ALA A 22 -15.97 -6.75 -11.92
C ALA A 22 -14.79 -5.85 -12.33
N ALA A 23 -13.57 -6.37 -12.24
CA ALA A 23 -12.37 -5.65 -12.66
C ALA A 23 -12.37 -5.38 -14.16
N GLY A 24 -12.78 -6.37 -14.96
CA GLY A 24 -12.89 -6.24 -16.41
C GLY A 24 -13.94 -5.22 -16.83
N ALA A 25 -15.11 -5.22 -16.18
CA ALA A 25 -16.17 -4.26 -16.46
C ALA A 25 -15.77 -2.84 -16.13
N LEU A 26 -15.12 -2.64 -14.98
CA LEU A 26 -14.60 -1.32 -14.60
C LEU A 26 -13.53 -0.84 -15.57
N ALA A 27 -12.59 -1.70 -15.94
CA ALA A 27 -11.55 -1.38 -16.91
C ALA A 27 -12.15 -0.97 -18.26
N ALA A 28 -13.17 -1.66 -18.74
CA ALA A 28 -13.87 -1.32 -19.97
C ALA A 28 -14.52 0.07 -19.90
N SER A 29 -15.20 0.36 -18.79
CA SER A 29 -15.83 1.68 -18.56
C SER A 29 -14.80 2.81 -18.55
N LEU A 30 -13.67 2.60 -17.87
CA LEU A 30 -12.60 3.59 -17.79
C LEU A 30 -11.96 3.83 -19.17
N ARG A 31 -11.75 2.78 -19.97
CA ARG A 31 -11.24 2.91 -21.33
C ARG A 31 -12.19 3.69 -22.23
N GLN A 32 -13.49 3.46 -22.10
CA GLN A 32 -14.50 4.23 -22.84
C GLN A 32 -14.47 5.72 -22.46
N ALA A 33 -14.12 6.03 -21.21
CA ALA A 33 -13.94 7.40 -20.74
C ALA A 33 -12.58 8.02 -21.15
N GLY A 34 -11.75 7.29 -21.89
CA GLY A 34 -10.47 7.79 -22.40
C GLY A 34 -9.26 7.47 -21.54
N ALA A 35 -9.40 6.65 -20.50
CA ALA A 35 -8.29 6.25 -19.67
C ALA A 35 -7.50 5.07 -20.27
N THR A 36 -6.20 5.05 -20.04
CA THR A 36 -5.38 3.85 -20.26
C THR A 36 -5.41 3.02 -19.00
N VAL A 37 -5.79 1.75 -19.12
CA VAL A 37 -5.95 0.85 -17.98
C VAL A 37 -5.06 -0.37 -18.14
N VAL A 38 -4.26 -0.63 -17.11
CA VAL A 38 -3.37 -1.80 -17.04
C VAL A 38 -3.72 -2.59 -15.78
N ASP A 39 -3.92 -3.90 -15.92
CA ASP A 39 -4.15 -4.79 -14.78
C ASP A 39 -2.82 -5.05 -14.06
N GLN A 40 -2.75 -4.61 -12.80
CA GLN A 40 -1.60 -4.78 -11.92
C GLN A 40 -1.87 -5.76 -10.78
N SER A 41 -2.92 -6.55 -10.86
CA SER A 41 -3.35 -7.46 -9.78
C SER A 41 -2.24 -8.42 -9.32
N HIS A 42 -1.37 -8.82 -10.23
CA HIS A 42 -0.22 -9.70 -9.93
C HIS A 42 1.12 -8.98 -9.91
N GLY A 43 1.13 -7.67 -10.14
CA GLY A 43 2.37 -6.88 -10.16
C GLY A 43 2.77 -6.31 -8.81
N ARG A 44 1.84 -6.28 -7.85
CA ARG A 44 2.05 -5.72 -6.52
C ARG A 44 1.56 -6.66 -5.44
N CYS A 45 2.23 -6.56 -4.28
CA CYS A 45 1.76 -7.17 -3.04
C CYS A 45 1.34 -6.06 -2.09
N VAL A 46 0.37 -6.35 -1.24
CA VAL A 46 -0.08 -5.43 -0.20
C VAL A 46 0.22 -6.06 1.16
N ILE A 47 0.96 -5.33 1.97
CA ILE A 47 1.25 -5.71 3.35
C ILE A 47 0.52 -4.74 4.25
N ARG A 48 -0.37 -5.24 5.09
CA ARG A 48 -1.07 -4.41 6.07
C ARG A 48 -0.39 -4.51 7.42
N MET A 49 -0.05 -3.35 7.97
CA MET A 49 0.50 -3.22 9.31
C MET A 49 -0.55 -2.60 10.23
N ARG A 50 -0.76 -3.20 11.38
CA ARG A 50 -1.65 -2.72 12.45
C ARG A 50 -0.94 -2.75 13.78
N GLY A 51 -1.42 -1.94 14.69
CA GLY A 51 -0.96 -1.94 16.07
C GLY A 51 -0.20 -0.66 16.44
N ASP A 52 -0.01 -0.48 17.73
CA ASP A 52 0.55 0.75 18.28
C ASP A 52 1.99 1.02 17.81
N MET A 53 2.74 -0.04 17.50
CA MET A 53 4.14 0.06 17.09
C MET A 53 4.34 0.02 15.57
N ALA A 54 3.26 -0.07 14.78
CA ALA A 54 3.36 -0.17 13.32
C ALA A 54 4.13 1.02 12.71
N ARG A 55 3.84 2.23 13.15
CA ARG A 55 4.51 3.44 12.66
C ARG A 55 5.97 3.48 13.08
N ALA A 56 6.29 3.06 14.30
CA ALA A 56 7.66 2.98 14.80
C ALA A 56 8.48 1.96 13.99
N VAL A 57 7.91 0.81 13.67
CA VAL A 57 8.55 -0.20 12.82
C VAL A 57 8.82 0.35 11.44
N LEU A 58 7.81 0.92 10.80
CA LEU A 58 7.92 1.45 9.43
C LEU A 58 8.90 2.62 9.37
N SER A 59 8.96 3.45 10.41
CA SER A 59 9.89 4.58 10.51
C SER A 59 11.35 4.17 10.51
N LYS A 60 11.67 2.92 10.81
CA LYS A 60 13.04 2.40 10.72
C LYS A 60 13.53 2.31 9.28
N GLY A 61 12.62 2.23 8.32
CA GLY A 61 12.97 2.03 6.91
C GLY A 61 12.64 3.20 5.99
N THR A 62 12.01 4.26 6.48
CA THR A 62 11.61 5.41 5.65
C THR A 62 11.99 6.73 6.31
N ALA A 63 12.24 7.73 5.46
CA ALA A 63 12.59 9.08 5.91
C ALA A 63 11.37 9.99 6.10
N ILE A 64 10.19 9.60 5.63
CA ILE A 64 9.00 10.44 5.77
C ILE A 64 8.50 10.44 7.22
N ASP A 65 7.81 11.52 7.58
CA ASP A 65 7.17 11.64 8.88
C ASP A 65 5.86 10.85 8.91
N LEU A 66 5.83 9.81 9.73
CA LEU A 66 4.66 8.95 9.93
C LEU A 66 3.85 9.29 11.17
N ASP A 67 4.15 10.43 11.82
CA ASP A 67 3.36 10.89 12.95
C ASP A 67 1.88 11.00 12.54
N PRO A 68 0.93 10.56 13.39
CA PRO A 68 -0.49 10.64 13.08
C PRO A 68 -0.99 12.04 12.76
N VAL A 69 -0.30 13.09 13.21
CA VAL A 69 -0.62 14.47 12.84
C VAL A 69 -0.37 14.75 11.36
N HIS A 70 0.61 14.07 10.77
CA HIS A 70 1.04 14.30 9.38
C HIS A 70 0.65 13.19 8.41
N PHE A 71 0.31 12.02 8.93
CA PHE A 71 -0.05 10.86 8.10
C PHE A 71 -1.15 10.06 8.78
N ALA A 72 -2.40 10.35 8.43
CA ALA A 72 -3.58 9.68 8.97
C ALA A 72 -4.78 9.85 8.03
N GLY A 73 -5.91 9.35 8.42
CA GLY A 73 -7.14 9.44 7.63
C GLY A 73 -7.02 8.67 6.33
N ASP A 74 -7.16 9.38 5.23
CA ASP A 74 -7.04 8.84 3.87
C ASP A 74 -5.74 9.29 3.18
N ASP A 75 -4.73 9.64 3.95
CA ASP A 75 -3.45 10.09 3.40
C ASP A 75 -2.72 8.97 2.67
N VAL A 76 -2.09 9.37 1.57
CA VAL A 76 -1.28 8.49 0.73
C VAL A 76 0.09 9.14 0.56
N ARG A 77 1.15 8.34 0.62
CA ARG A 77 2.52 8.79 0.36
C ARG A 77 3.21 7.83 -0.59
N LEU A 78 3.83 8.40 -1.62
CA LEU A 78 4.77 7.66 -2.46
C LEU A 78 6.17 7.92 -1.91
N THR A 79 6.85 6.87 -1.49
CA THR A 79 8.15 6.99 -0.85
C THR A 79 8.99 5.74 -1.05
N GLU A 80 10.18 5.78 -0.51
CA GLU A 80 11.02 4.60 -0.34
C GLU A 80 10.96 4.14 1.11
N ALA A 81 10.81 2.84 1.30
CA ALA A 81 10.89 2.20 2.62
C ALA A 81 11.71 0.92 2.50
N PHE A 82 12.66 0.71 3.40
CA PHE A 82 13.54 -0.45 3.38
C PHE A 82 14.16 -0.71 2.00
N HIS A 83 14.60 0.36 1.33
CA HIS A 83 15.22 0.36 0.00
C HIS A 83 14.30 -0.06 -1.16
N ALA A 84 13.00 -0.07 -0.97
CA ALA A 84 12.02 -0.35 -2.01
C ALA A 84 11.08 0.83 -2.20
N ALA A 85 10.73 1.12 -3.45
CA ALA A 85 9.68 2.10 -3.76
C ALA A 85 8.33 1.53 -3.36
N VAL A 86 7.58 2.27 -2.55
CA VAL A 86 6.30 1.84 -2.01
C VAL A 86 5.25 2.94 -2.10
N ILE A 87 3.99 2.54 -2.02
CA ILE A 87 2.88 3.44 -1.76
C ILE A 87 2.38 3.10 -0.35
N LEU A 88 2.35 4.10 0.51
CA LEU A 88 1.79 3.98 1.86
C LEU A 88 0.39 4.57 1.85
N ASP A 89 -0.57 3.79 2.27
CA ASP A 89 -1.99 4.16 2.32
C ASP A 89 -2.49 4.03 3.75
N ALA A 90 -2.76 5.16 4.39
CA ALA A 90 -3.33 5.17 5.73
C ALA A 90 -4.77 4.68 5.70
N ARG A 91 -5.07 3.71 6.56
CA ARG A 91 -6.37 3.04 6.62
C ARG A 91 -6.94 3.12 8.03
N ASP A 92 -8.26 2.92 8.11
CA ASP A 92 -8.96 2.81 9.40
C ASP A 92 -8.64 4.00 10.33
N ASP A 93 -8.73 5.20 9.77
CA ASP A 93 -8.44 6.46 10.47
C ASP A 93 -7.01 6.51 11.06
N GLY A 94 -6.08 5.87 10.36
CA GLY A 94 -4.68 5.82 10.77
C GLY A 94 -4.30 4.64 11.67
N ALA A 95 -5.25 3.77 12.00
CA ALA A 95 -4.99 2.57 12.81
C ALA A 95 -4.28 1.46 12.02
N ALA A 96 -4.26 1.56 10.70
CA ALA A 96 -3.59 0.62 9.83
C ALA A 96 -2.88 1.36 8.69
N ILE A 97 -1.85 0.74 8.15
CA ILE A 97 -1.13 1.23 6.96
C ILE A 97 -1.05 0.07 5.97
N ASP A 98 -1.59 0.28 4.78
CA ASP A 98 -1.40 -0.63 3.66
C ASP A 98 -0.18 -0.19 2.87
N ILE A 99 0.73 -1.12 2.64
CA ILE A 99 1.97 -0.89 1.93
C ILE A 99 1.91 -1.65 0.61
N PHE A 100 1.90 -0.91 -0.49
CA PHE A 100 1.93 -1.48 -1.83
C PHE A 100 3.38 -1.54 -2.29
N VAL A 101 3.86 -2.74 -2.51
CA VAL A 101 5.23 -3.00 -2.95
C VAL A 101 5.21 -3.85 -4.21
N ALA A 102 6.15 -3.60 -5.14
CA ALA A 102 6.28 -4.42 -6.33
C ALA A 102 6.57 -5.88 -5.95
N ARG A 103 5.93 -6.80 -6.64
CA ARG A 103 6.03 -8.24 -6.35
C ARG A 103 7.47 -8.74 -6.26
N GLY A 104 8.35 -8.27 -7.14
CA GLY A 104 9.76 -8.66 -7.15
C GLY A 104 10.55 -8.23 -5.90
N PHE A 105 10.07 -7.23 -5.17
CA PHE A 105 10.67 -6.74 -3.94
C PHE A 105 9.94 -7.19 -2.67
N ALA A 106 8.79 -7.84 -2.82
CA ALA A 106 7.90 -8.12 -1.69
C ALA A 106 8.52 -9.05 -0.64
N GLN A 107 9.25 -10.07 -1.06
CA GLN A 107 9.87 -11.02 -0.13
C GLN A 107 10.98 -10.35 0.70
N GLY A 108 11.86 -9.59 0.05
CA GLY A 108 12.93 -8.85 0.74
C GLY A 108 12.34 -7.77 1.65
N PHE A 109 11.32 -7.08 1.20
CA PHE A 109 10.60 -6.08 2.00
C PHE A 109 9.97 -6.72 3.25
N TRP A 110 9.30 -7.84 3.10
CA TRP A 110 8.74 -8.61 4.21
C TRP A 110 9.81 -8.96 5.24
N GLY A 111 10.96 -9.47 4.79
CA GLY A 111 12.09 -9.78 5.66
C GLY A 111 12.57 -8.56 6.45
N SER A 112 12.72 -7.42 5.80
CA SER A 112 13.16 -6.18 6.44
C SER A 112 12.14 -5.67 7.47
N VAL A 113 10.85 -5.72 7.14
CA VAL A 113 9.79 -5.30 8.05
C VAL A 113 9.71 -6.21 9.27
N THR A 114 9.77 -7.51 9.09
CA THR A 114 9.71 -8.46 10.20
C THR A 114 10.94 -8.38 11.09
N ASP A 115 12.12 -8.16 10.54
CA ASP A 115 13.33 -7.89 11.32
C ASP A 115 13.19 -6.60 12.14
N ALA A 116 12.67 -5.55 11.53
CA ALA A 116 12.43 -4.29 12.24
C ALA A 116 11.38 -4.41 13.34
N ALA A 117 10.38 -5.27 13.16
CA ALA A 117 9.32 -5.50 14.13
C ALA A 117 9.72 -6.44 15.28
N ALA A 118 10.81 -7.17 15.14
CA ALA A 118 11.21 -8.21 16.08
C ALA A 118 11.40 -7.68 17.51
N GLU A 119 11.89 -6.46 17.69
CA GLU A 119 12.09 -5.88 19.02
C GLU A 119 10.77 -5.63 19.76
N TYR A 120 9.67 -5.42 19.05
CA TYR A 120 8.34 -5.19 19.63
C TYR A 120 7.50 -6.45 19.68
N GLY A 121 7.88 -7.49 18.95
CA GLY A 121 7.04 -8.65 18.68
C GLY A 121 5.96 -8.36 17.65
N TYR A 122 5.53 -9.39 16.93
CA TYR A 122 4.46 -9.28 15.94
C TYR A 122 3.76 -10.62 15.73
N GLN A 123 2.57 -10.55 15.17
CA GLN A 123 1.80 -11.71 14.72
C GLN A 123 1.46 -11.54 13.24
N VAL A 124 1.46 -12.65 12.51
CA VAL A 124 1.02 -12.71 11.12
C VAL A 124 -0.37 -13.32 11.10
N GLY A 125 -1.30 -12.58 10.53
CA GLY A 125 -2.69 -13.00 10.45
C GLY A 125 -3.19 -13.23 9.04
#